data_b3389e165a7e0d036538167722b76f83
#
_entry.id   b3389e165a7e0d036538167722b76f83
#
_cell.length_a   1.000
_cell.length_b   1.000
_cell.length_c   1.000
_cell.angle_alpha   90.00
_cell.angle_beta   90.00
_cell.angle_gamma   90.00
#
_symmetry.space_group_name_H-M   'P 1'
#
loop_
_entity.id
_entity.type
_entity.pdbx_description
1 polymer ?
#
loop_
_entity_poly.entity_id
_entity_poly.type
_entity_poly.pdbx_seq_one_letter_code
_entity_poly.pdbx_strand_id
1 'polypeptide(L)'
;MKDYIKDKYQKPGEVFLGVVHRIDRPVSGIVLFARTSKALTRLNELFKTKDITKTYRAIVKNKPKEDIGTLIHYHIKDAKQRKAKLYDKEITHSKKCVLHYKLLASSDNYHLLEIQLE
;
A
#
# COMPACT_ATOMS: atom_id res chain seq x y z
N MET A 1 -15.48 12.02 -7.37
CA MET A 1 -16.12 10.80 -6.80
C MET A 1 -17.48 11.05 -6.18
N LYS A 2 -17.63 12.06 -5.33
CA LYS A 2 -18.95 12.37 -4.72
C LYS A 2 -20.02 12.68 -5.77
N ASP A 3 -19.68 13.48 -6.77
CA ASP A 3 -20.60 13.84 -7.85
C ASP A 3 -21.01 12.61 -8.67
N TYR A 4 -20.09 11.74 -8.94
CA TYR A 4 -20.36 10.47 -9.63
C TYR A 4 -21.36 9.61 -8.86
N ILE A 5 -21.21 9.47 -7.55
CA ILE A 5 -22.11 8.69 -6.70
C ILE A 5 -23.49 9.34 -6.67
N LYS A 6 -23.55 10.65 -6.53
CA LYS A 6 -24.81 11.42 -6.52
C LYS A 6 -25.60 11.21 -7.80
N ASP A 7 -24.94 11.31 -8.95
CA ASP A 7 -25.59 11.15 -10.26
C ASP A 7 -26.01 9.71 -10.52
N LYS A 8 -25.10 8.75 -10.27
CA LYS A 8 -25.36 7.34 -10.56
C LYS A 8 -26.52 6.76 -9.74
N TYR A 9 -26.61 7.13 -8.47
CA TYR A 9 -27.63 6.60 -7.55
C TYR A 9 -28.76 7.58 -7.26
N GLN A 10 -28.81 8.73 -7.96
CA GLN A 10 -29.84 9.76 -7.82
C GLN A 10 -30.13 10.14 -6.36
N LYS A 11 -29.07 10.34 -5.59
CA LYS A 11 -29.19 10.68 -4.16
C LYS A 11 -29.54 12.15 -3.96
N PRO A 12 -30.55 12.48 -3.13
CA PRO A 12 -30.81 13.86 -2.74
C PRO A 12 -29.80 14.34 -1.72
N GLY A 13 -29.41 15.61 -1.80
CA GLY A 13 -28.51 16.24 -0.84
C GLY A 13 -27.04 15.84 -0.99
N GLU A 14 -26.28 16.01 0.08
CA GLU A 14 -24.86 15.67 0.08
C GLU A 14 -24.63 14.17 0.15
N VAL A 15 -23.60 13.72 -0.57
CA VAL A 15 -23.23 12.32 -0.63
C VAL A 15 -22.05 12.09 0.30
N PHE A 16 -22.15 11.05 1.14
CA PHE A 16 -21.02 10.61 1.96
C PHE A 16 -20.00 9.87 1.11
N LEU A 17 -18.73 10.18 1.32
CA LEU A 17 -17.62 9.45 0.77
C LEU A 17 -16.50 9.35 1.81
N GLY A 18 -16.25 8.15 2.32
CA GLY A 18 -15.21 7.90 3.29
C GLY A 18 -13.90 7.50 2.64
N VAL A 19 -12.82 8.18 3.00
CA VAL A 19 -11.47 7.85 2.55
C VAL A 19 -10.87 6.83 3.52
N VAL A 20 -10.53 5.66 3.02
CA VAL A 20 -9.97 4.56 3.82
C VAL A 20 -8.45 4.56 3.76
N HIS A 21 -7.90 4.76 2.57
CA HIS A 21 -6.47 4.79 2.30
C HIS A 21 -6.20 5.68 1.08
N ARG A 22 -4.94 5.84 0.79
CA ARG A 22 -4.49 6.58 -0.39
C ARG A 22 -3.28 5.88 -1.02
N ILE A 23 -3.01 6.22 -2.25
CA ILE A 23 -1.78 5.82 -2.95
C ILE A 23 -0.89 7.03 -3.13
N ASP A 24 0.40 6.80 -3.25
CA ASP A 24 1.36 7.88 -3.46
C ASP A 24 1.22 8.51 -4.86
N ARG A 25 1.64 9.76 -4.96
CA ARG A 25 1.48 10.55 -6.18
C ARG A 25 2.05 9.88 -7.45
N PRO A 26 3.26 9.27 -7.42
CA PRO A 26 3.85 8.68 -8.62
C PRO A 26 3.37 7.26 -8.94
N VAL A 27 2.43 6.72 -8.19
CA VAL A 27 1.95 5.35 -8.40
C VAL A 27 0.52 5.34 -8.91
N SER A 28 0.13 4.25 -9.52
CA SER A 28 -1.23 3.97 -9.95
C SER A 28 -1.74 2.70 -9.27
N GLY A 29 -3.04 2.55 -9.23
CA GLY A 29 -3.63 1.35 -8.65
C GLY A 29 -5.06 1.56 -8.21
N ILE A 30 -5.55 0.61 -7.42
CA ILE A 30 -6.91 0.60 -6.90
C ILE A 30 -6.96 1.40 -5.60
N VAL A 31 -7.93 2.30 -5.51
CA VAL A 31 -8.23 3.04 -4.29
C VAL A 31 -9.65 2.72 -3.86
N LEU A 32 -9.80 2.30 -2.61
CA LEU A 32 -11.10 1.96 -2.02
C LEU A 32 -11.68 3.16 -1.29
N PHE A 33 -12.99 3.37 -1.47
CA PHE A 33 -13.76 4.36 -0.73
C PHE A 33 -14.95 3.70 -0.05
N ALA A 34 -15.33 4.21 1.11
CA ALA A 34 -16.53 3.79 1.79
C ALA A 34 -17.71 4.67 1.40
N ARG A 35 -18.84 4.06 1.05
CA ARG A 35 -20.05 4.77 0.66
C ARG A 35 -20.94 5.13 1.85
N THR A 36 -20.68 4.50 3.01
CA THR A 36 -21.43 4.78 4.24
C THR A 36 -20.45 4.89 5.41
N SER A 37 -20.88 5.57 6.47
CA SER A 37 -20.06 5.66 7.70
C SER A 37 -19.83 4.29 8.35
N LYS A 38 -20.82 3.40 8.27
CA LYS A 38 -20.69 2.02 8.75
C LYS A 38 -19.64 1.23 7.98
N ALA A 39 -19.64 1.36 6.64
CA ALA A 39 -18.64 0.73 5.80
C ALA A 39 -17.23 1.29 6.09
N LEU A 40 -17.12 2.60 6.30
CA LEU A 40 -15.86 3.24 6.65
C LEU A 40 -15.26 2.67 7.94
N THR A 41 -16.08 2.53 8.98
CA THR A 41 -15.66 1.95 10.26
C THR A 41 -15.16 0.51 10.08
N ARG A 42 -15.89 -0.30 9.32
CA ARG A 42 -15.51 -1.69 9.05
C ARG A 42 -14.22 -1.81 8.24
N LEU A 43 -14.07 -0.99 7.20
CA LEU A 43 -12.85 -0.98 6.40
C LEU A 43 -11.63 -0.49 7.19
N ASN A 44 -11.80 0.55 7.99
CA ASN A 44 -10.72 1.02 8.86
C ASN A 44 -10.26 -0.07 9.84
N GLU A 45 -11.19 -0.86 10.37
CA GLU A 45 -10.86 -1.98 11.25
C GLU A 45 -10.06 -3.06 10.50
N LEU A 46 -10.47 -3.43 9.28
CA LEU A 46 -9.76 -4.39 8.45
C LEU A 46 -8.33 -3.93 8.13
N PHE A 47 -8.13 -2.65 7.82
CA PHE A 47 -6.80 -2.08 7.60
C PHE A 47 -5.96 -2.08 8.88
N LYS A 48 -6.56 -1.77 10.02
CA LYS A 48 -5.88 -1.75 11.31
C LYS A 48 -5.41 -3.13 11.75
N THR A 49 -6.26 -4.14 11.59
CA THR A 49 -5.95 -5.53 11.94
C THR A 49 -5.15 -6.26 10.88
N LYS A 50 -4.86 -5.61 9.76
CA LYS A 50 -4.15 -6.19 8.62
C LYS A 50 -4.85 -7.40 8.00
N ASP A 51 -6.17 -7.47 8.07
CA ASP A 51 -6.98 -8.51 7.42
C ASP A 51 -7.16 -8.26 5.92
N ILE A 52 -6.50 -7.26 5.37
CA ILE A 52 -6.50 -6.94 3.96
C ILE A 52 -5.16 -7.35 3.36
N THR A 53 -5.22 -8.12 2.27
CA THR A 53 -4.03 -8.44 1.48
C THR A 53 -3.80 -7.34 0.45
N LYS A 54 -2.61 -6.72 0.51
CA LYS A 54 -2.20 -5.70 -0.46
C LYS A 54 -1.11 -6.26 -1.35
N THR A 55 -1.40 -6.29 -2.63
CA THR A 55 -0.45 -6.76 -3.64
C THR A 55 -0.05 -5.60 -4.54
N TYR A 56 1.25 -5.41 -4.69
CA TYR A 56 1.83 -4.37 -5.52
C TYR A 56 2.65 -4.97 -6.64
N ARG A 57 2.91 -4.18 -7.66
CA ARG A 57 3.90 -4.51 -8.69
C ARG A 57 4.92 -3.39 -8.76
N ALA A 58 6.18 -3.78 -8.87
CA ALA A 58 7.29 -2.84 -8.95
C ALA A 58 8.25 -3.26 -10.06
N ILE A 59 8.78 -2.27 -10.75
CA ILE A 59 9.83 -2.48 -11.75
C ILE A 59 11.15 -2.05 -11.13
N VAL A 60 12.12 -2.96 -11.12
CA VAL A 60 13.45 -2.72 -10.54
C VAL A 60 14.54 -2.96 -11.58
N LYS A 61 15.67 -2.29 -11.41
CA LYS A 61 16.83 -2.44 -12.32
C LYS A 61 17.67 -3.66 -12.00
N ASN A 62 17.83 -3.97 -10.73
CA ASN A 62 18.68 -5.06 -10.27
C ASN A 62 17.86 -6.32 -10.03
N LYS A 63 18.26 -7.42 -10.65
CA LYS A 63 17.60 -8.70 -10.44
C LYS A 63 17.82 -9.18 -9.01
N PRO A 64 16.77 -9.60 -8.28
CA PRO A 64 16.94 -10.25 -6.99
C PRO A 64 17.77 -11.54 -7.14
N LYS A 65 18.47 -11.92 -6.08
CA LYS A 65 19.26 -13.15 -6.09
C LYS A 65 18.39 -14.40 -6.28
N GLU A 66 17.19 -14.38 -5.72
CA GLU A 66 16.22 -15.46 -5.81
C GLU A 66 14.92 -14.99 -6.45
N ASP A 67 14.20 -15.89 -7.11
CA ASP A 67 12.94 -15.55 -7.78
C ASP A 67 11.80 -15.31 -6.81
N ILE A 68 11.87 -15.89 -5.61
CA ILE A 68 10.91 -15.69 -4.52
C ILE A 68 11.71 -15.44 -3.25
N GLY A 69 11.32 -14.44 -2.47
CA GLY A 69 12.02 -14.15 -1.22
C GLY A 69 11.21 -13.31 -0.26
N THR A 70 11.75 -13.20 0.95
CA THR A 70 11.21 -12.37 2.02
C THR A 70 12.29 -11.45 2.52
N LEU A 71 11.98 -10.16 2.57
CA LEU A 71 12.87 -9.15 3.10
C LEU A 71 12.33 -8.64 4.42
N ILE A 72 13.18 -8.62 5.44
CA ILE A 72 12.85 -8.10 6.77
C ILE A 72 13.78 -6.94 7.05
N HIS A 73 13.20 -5.78 7.30
CA HIS A 73 13.94 -4.57 7.64
C HIS A 73 13.28 -3.85 8.82
N TYR A 74 14.03 -2.97 9.41
CA TYR A 74 13.55 -2.09 10.48
C TYR A 74 13.68 -0.66 10.01
N HIS A 75 12.61 0.12 10.07
CA HIS A 75 12.61 1.48 9.59
C HIS A 75 12.38 2.50 10.71
N ILE A 76 13.07 3.62 10.59
CA ILE A 76 12.85 4.81 11.40
C ILE A 76 12.43 5.93 10.47
N LYS A 77 11.32 6.56 10.79
CA LYS A 77 10.82 7.71 10.04
C LYS A 77 11.41 8.99 10.62
N ASP A 78 12.15 9.74 9.81
CA ASP A 78 12.64 11.06 10.19
C ASP A 78 11.62 12.12 9.75
N ALA A 79 10.90 12.69 10.72
CA ALA A 79 9.87 13.68 10.46
C ALA A 79 10.44 15.01 9.92
N LYS A 80 11.69 15.35 10.26
CA LYS A 80 12.34 16.59 9.81
C LYS A 80 12.73 16.50 8.33
N GLN A 81 13.28 15.37 7.92
CA GLN A 81 13.75 15.16 6.54
C GLN A 81 12.69 14.51 5.65
N ARG A 82 11.53 14.11 6.20
CA ARG A 82 10.47 13.37 5.51
C ARG A 82 11.00 12.11 4.80
N LYS A 83 12.00 11.47 5.39
CA LYS A 83 12.65 10.26 4.88
C LYS A 83 12.56 9.15 5.91
N ALA A 84 12.52 7.92 5.42
CA ALA A 84 12.66 6.74 6.26
C ALA A 84 14.03 6.10 5.99
N LYS A 85 14.69 5.64 7.05
CA LYS A 85 15.92 4.85 6.94
C LYS A 85 15.63 3.41 7.26
N LEU A 86 16.24 2.50 6.50
CA LEU A 86 16.13 1.06 6.70
C LEU A 86 17.39 0.51 7.35
N TYR A 87 17.19 -0.42 8.27
CA TYR A 87 18.26 -1.11 8.98
C TYR A 87 18.01 -2.62 8.96
N ASP A 88 19.06 -3.41 8.89
CA ASP A 88 18.97 -4.87 8.89
C ASP A 88 18.72 -5.44 10.30
N LYS A 89 18.97 -4.66 11.34
CA LYS A 89 18.82 -5.07 12.74
C LYS A 89 17.81 -4.17 13.46
N GLU A 90 17.14 -4.74 14.46
CA GLU A 90 16.27 -3.96 15.32
C GLU A 90 17.08 -2.91 16.10
N ILE A 91 16.65 -1.67 16.02
CA ILE A 91 17.23 -0.56 16.75
C ILE A 91 16.11 0.19 17.52
N THR A 92 16.50 0.99 18.51
CA THR A 92 15.57 1.76 19.34
C THR A 92 14.65 2.61 18.48
N HIS A 93 13.34 2.56 18.77
CA HIS A 93 12.28 3.29 18.03
C HIS A 93 12.10 2.88 16.57
N SER A 94 12.68 1.76 16.13
CA SER A 94 12.44 1.22 14.80
C SER A 94 11.17 0.38 14.75
N LYS A 95 10.56 0.32 13.56
CA LYS A 95 9.43 -0.57 13.28
C LYS A 95 9.85 -1.64 12.29
N LYS A 96 9.50 -2.88 12.60
CA LYS A 96 9.74 -4.01 11.71
C LYS A 96 8.84 -3.90 10.48
N CYS A 97 9.41 -4.09 9.30
CA CYS A 97 8.67 -4.22 8.06
C CYS A 97 9.08 -5.48 7.33
N VAL A 98 8.09 -6.20 6.83
CA VAL A 98 8.27 -7.46 6.12
C VAL A 98 7.69 -7.32 4.73
N LEU A 99 8.46 -7.72 3.74
CA LEU A 99 8.09 -7.68 2.34
C LEU A 99 8.34 -9.05 1.71
N HIS A 100 7.32 -9.60 1.08
CA HIS A 100 7.44 -10.82 0.28
C HIS A 100 7.45 -10.44 -1.19
N TYR A 101 8.36 -10.99 -1.96
CA TYR A 101 8.42 -10.70 -3.38
C TYR A 101 8.48 -11.97 -4.23
N LYS A 102 8.00 -11.84 -5.45
CA LYS A 102 8.07 -12.86 -6.49
C LYS A 102 8.42 -12.21 -7.82
N LEU A 103 9.44 -12.75 -8.49
CA LEU A 103 9.82 -12.29 -9.82
C LEU A 103 8.80 -12.82 -10.84
N LEU A 104 8.13 -11.91 -11.55
CA LEU A 104 7.12 -12.25 -12.56
C LEU A 104 7.70 -12.30 -13.97
N ALA A 105 8.55 -11.34 -14.30
CA ALA A 105 9.12 -11.22 -15.65
C ALA A 105 10.41 -10.42 -15.61
N SER A 106 11.25 -10.62 -16.61
CA SER A 106 12.51 -9.91 -16.78
C SER A 106 12.70 -9.48 -18.23
N SER A 107 13.26 -8.29 -18.40
CA SER A 107 13.82 -7.83 -19.65
C SER A 107 15.34 -7.66 -19.49
N ASP A 108 16.01 -7.16 -20.54
CA ASP A 108 17.46 -6.98 -20.49
C ASP A 108 17.93 -6.04 -19.36
N ASN A 109 17.13 -5.02 -19.05
CA ASN A 109 17.51 -3.97 -18.11
C ASN A 109 16.58 -3.84 -16.89
N TYR A 110 15.42 -4.49 -16.90
CA TYR A 110 14.39 -4.33 -15.87
C TYR A 110 13.77 -5.65 -15.48
N HIS A 111 13.28 -5.69 -14.24
CA HIS A 111 12.61 -6.87 -13.66
C HIS A 111 11.30 -6.46 -13.02
N LEU A 112 10.25 -7.22 -13.29
CA LEU A 112 8.91 -6.99 -12.72
C LEU A 112 8.73 -7.90 -11.51
N LEU A 113 8.44 -7.30 -10.37
CA LEU A 113 8.20 -8.00 -9.11
C LEU A 113 6.75 -7.84 -8.68
N GLU A 114 6.18 -8.93 -8.16
CA GLU A 114 4.97 -8.86 -7.35
C GLU A 114 5.37 -8.77 -5.88
N ILE A 115 4.78 -7.84 -5.15
CA ILE A 115 5.16 -7.53 -3.77
C ILE A 115 3.94 -7.60 -2.89
N GLN A 116 4.07 -8.32 -1.77
CA GLN A 116 3.09 -8.32 -0.69
C GLN A 116 3.73 -7.79 0.58
N LEU A 117 3.07 -6.83 1.22
CA LEU A 117 3.51 -6.23 2.47
C LEU A 117 2.72 -6.82 3.64
N GLU A 118 3.41 -7.12 4.72
CA GLU A 118 2.77 -7.45 5.99
C GLU A 118 2.49 -6.22 6.83
#